data_02c6cb564d80bea0b34cccb9827d1b9b
#
_entry.id   02c6cb564d80bea0b34cccb9827d1b9b
#
_cell.length_a   1.000
_cell.length_b   1.000
_cell.length_c   1.000
_cell.angle_alpha   90.00
_cell.angle_beta   90.00
_cell.angle_gamma   90.00
#
_symmetry.space_group_name_H-M   'P 1'
#
loop_
_entity.id
_entity.type
_entity.pdbx_description
1 polymer ?
#
loop_
_entity_poly.entity_id
_entity_poly.type
_entity_poly.pdbx_seq_one_letter_code
_entity_poly.pdbx_strand_id
1 'polypeptide(L)'
;MKRTLPLIATLLLMTATASAQDYGQTATLKIWDNTTAPHSNGITTPETEKEPNRVRNTSEATLYIFPADKAKATGQAVVICPGGGYGMLAMDHEGYEMAKWFAANGITGAVLKYRMPNHHPEVPLEDAVQALRIMAGLEAGATGYTADKVGIVGSSAGGHLAAMASTIGSFKPAFSVLFYPVITAVQGKRHQGSFINLLSEQRTPEQDAAYSLESRVT
;
A
#
# COMPACT_ATOMS: atom_id res chain seq x y z
N MET A 1 41.86 -31.13 42.33
CA MET A 1 41.24 -29.92 41.68
C MET A 1 40.39 -30.39 40.49
N LYS A 2 39.08 -30.41 40.66
CA LYS A 2 38.13 -30.78 39.58
C LYS A 2 37.64 -29.47 38.94
N ARG A 3 37.95 -29.28 37.66
CA ARG A 3 37.45 -28.14 36.86
C ARG A 3 36.07 -28.48 36.33
N THR A 4 35.05 -27.80 36.77
CA THR A 4 33.69 -27.83 36.18
C THR A 4 33.66 -26.85 35.03
N LEU A 5 33.40 -27.32 33.80
CA LEU A 5 33.08 -26.50 32.65
C LEU A 5 31.59 -26.02 32.76
N PRO A 6 31.30 -24.75 32.48
CA PRO A 6 29.92 -24.34 32.38
C PRO A 6 29.31 -24.78 31.04
N LEU A 7 28.15 -25.42 31.15
CA LEU A 7 27.31 -25.78 30.02
C LEU A 7 26.63 -24.48 29.46
N ILE A 8 27.10 -23.97 28.33
CA ILE A 8 26.43 -22.87 27.64
C ILE A 8 25.22 -23.45 26.89
N ALA A 9 24.05 -23.26 27.45
CA ALA A 9 22.79 -23.56 26.75
C ALA A 9 22.55 -22.50 25.66
N THR A 10 22.78 -22.87 24.40
CA THR A 10 22.43 -22.05 23.26
C THR A 10 20.90 -22.09 23.07
N LEU A 11 20.22 -21.02 23.46
CA LEU A 11 18.80 -20.83 23.25
C LEU A 11 18.58 -20.57 21.74
N LEU A 12 18.14 -21.60 21.02
CA LEU A 12 17.70 -21.45 19.62
C LEU A 12 16.37 -20.69 19.63
N LEU A 13 16.39 -19.41 19.31
CA LEU A 13 15.18 -18.63 19.05
C LEU A 13 14.60 -19.13 17.71
N MET A 14 13.63 -20.02 17.76
CA MET A 14 12.79 -20.33 16.60
C MET A 14 11.88 -19.13 16.38
N THR A 15 12.24 -18.24 15.46
CA THR A 15 11.30 -17.27 14.90
C THR A 15 10.31 -18.05 14.03
N ALA A 16 9.09 -18.25 14.54
CA ALA A 16 7.99 -18.72 13.71
C ALA A 16 7.71 -17.64 12.68
N THR A 17 8.21 -17.81 11.46
CA THR A 17 7.75 -17.06 10.29
C THR A 17 6.33 -17.55 10.02
N ALA A 18 5.32 -16.73 10.38
CA ALA A 18 3.98 -16.94 9.87
C ALA A 18 4.11 -17.03 8.33
N SER A 19 3.70 -18.15 7.74
CA SER A 19 3.71 -18.29 6.29
C SER A 19 2.75 -17.24 5.74
N ALA A 20 3.26 -16.30 4.94
CA ALA A 20 2.42 -15.34 4.25
C ALA A 20 1.41 -16.10 3.40
N GLN A 21 0.14 -15.70 3.48
CA GLN A 21 -0.92 -16.32 2.68
C GLN A 21 -0.57 -16.22 1.20
N ASP A 22 -0.73 -17.34 0.47
CA ASP A 22 -0.38 -17.43 -0.95
C ASP A 22 -1.55 -16.93 -1.81
N TYR A 23 -1.38 -15.76 -2.41
CA TYR A 23 -2.27 -15.19 -3.43
C TYR A 23 -1.69 -15.33 -4.85
N GLY A 24 -0.55 -16.04 -5.01
CA GLY A 24 0.23 -16.16 -6.23
C GLY A 24 1.36 -15.13 -6.34
N GLN A 25 1.66 -14.38 -5.27
CA GLN A 25 2.81 -13.49 -5.20
C GLN A 25 4.12 -14.31 -5.03
N THR A 26 5.21 -13.76 -5.57
CA THR A 26 6.54 -14.38 -5.39
C THR A 26 7.24 -13.88 -4.13
N ALA A 27 6.90 -12.67 -3.67
CA ALA A 27 7.45 -12.09 -2.45
C ALA A 27 6.41 -11.25 -1.71
N THR A 28 6.57 -11.17 -0.40
CA THR A 28 5.79 -10.29 0.48
C THR A 28 6.77 -9.46 1.30
N LEU A 29 6.61 -8.14 1.26
CA LEU A 29 7.43 -7.18 2.00
C LEU A 29 6.56 -6.41 2.97
N LYS A 30 6.87 -6.51 4.26
CA LYS A 30 6.42 -5.52 5.23
C LYS A 30 7.16 -4.21 4.97
N ILE A 31 6.44 -3.12 4.75
CA ILE A 31 7.02 -1.77 4.62
C ILE A 31 7.31 -1.22 6.02
N TRP A 32 6.26 -1.08 6.81
CA TRP A 32 6.26 -0.65 8.21
C TRP A 32 4.89 -0.90 8.86
N ASP A 33 4.82 -0.63 10.16
CA ASP A 33 3.56 -0.59 10.93
C ASP A 33 3.42 0.75 11.65
N ASN A 34 2.39 0.87 12.48
CA ASN A 34 2.12 2.09 13.26
C ASN A 34 3.23 2.47 14.25
N THR A 35 4.18 1.59 14.55
CA THR A 35 5.29 1.85 15.48
C THR A 35 6.57 2.28 14.77
N THR A 36 6.70 1.96 13.48
CA THR A 36 7.92 2.20 12.68
C THR A 36 7.72 3.23 11.57
N ALA A 37 6.47 3.54 11.20
CA ALA A 37 6.13 4.55 10.22
C ALA A 37 6.23 5.98 10.79
N PRO A 38 6.37 7.02 9.93
CA PRO A 38 6.41 8.42 10.38
C PRO A 38 5.16 8.83 11.17
N HIS A 39 3.97 8.40 10.71
CA HIS A 39 2.70 8.64 11.41
C HIS A 39 1.95 7.33 11.66
N SER A 40 1.21 7.28 12.77
CA SER A 40 0.31 6.19 13.14
C SER A 40 -1.12 6.52 12.78
N ASN A 41 -1.92 5.55 12.32
CA ASN A 41 -3.35 5.71 12.16
C ASN A 41 -4.14 5.49 13.48
N GLY A 42 -3.46 5.18 14.59
CA GLY A 42 -4.08 4.94 15.89
C GLY A 42 -4.96 3.68 15.99
N ILE A 43 -5.04 2.86 14.94
CA ILE A 43 -5.85 1.63 14.98
C ILE A 43 -5.15 0.58 15.83
N THR A 44 -5.85 0.15 16.88
CA THR A 44 -5.42 -0.95 17.77
C THR A 44 -6.30 -2.19 17.61
N THR A 45 -7.45 -2.07 16.93
CA THR A 45 -8.32 -3.20 16.62
C THR A 45 -7.60 -4.12 15.63
N PRO A 46 -7.60 -5.44 15.87
CA PRO A 46 -6.96 -6.39 14.96
C PRO A 46 -7.47 -6.27 13.52
N GLU A 47 -6.57 -6.46 12.57
CA GLU A 47 -6.90 -6.61 11.17
C GLU A 47 -7.86 -7.79 10.99
N THR A 48 -8.87 -7.63 10.16
CA THR A 48 -9.88 -8.66 9.89
C THR A 48 -10.12 -8.80 8.40
N GLU A 49 -10.34 -10.03 7.98
CA GLU A 49 -10.78 -10.39 6.64
C GLU A 49 -12.09 -11.18 6.76
N LYS A 50 -13.24 -10.49 6.66
CA LYS A 50 -14.57 -11.11 6.84
C LYS A 50 -15.16 -11.71 5.57
N GLU A 51 -14.77 -11.21 4.43
CA GLU A 51 -15.11 -11.71 3.11
C GLU A 51 -13.78 -11.98 2.38
N PRO A 52 -13.72 -12.95 1.45
CA PRO A 52 -12.49 -13.26 0.76
C PRO A 52 -11.80 -11.99 0.24
N ASN A 53 -10.56 -11.77 0.68
CA ASN A 53 -9.70 -10.66 0.26
C ASN A 53 -10.26 -9.25 0.52
N ARG A 54 -11.17 -9.07 1.49
CA ARG A 54 -11.66 -7.75 1.96
C ARG A 54 -11.10 -7.47 3.35
N VAL A 55 -10.00 -6.72 3.38
CA VAL A 55 -9.22 -6.47 4.58
C VAL A 55 -9.64 -5.16 5.25
N ARG A 56 -9.82 -5.19 6.57
CA ARG A 56 -10.21 -4.02 7.39
C ARG A 56 -9.25 -3.83 8.55
N ASN A 57 -9.22 -2.63 9.10
CA ASN A 57 -8.40 -2.25 10.26
C ASN A 57 -6.89 -2.44 10.00
N THR A 58 -6.47 -2.24 8.76
CA THR A 58 -5.06 -2.36 8.39
C THR A 58 -4.21 -1.33 9.14
N SER A 59 -3.28 -1.82 9.95
CA SER A 59 -2.31 -1.04 10.73
C SER A 59 -0.86 -1.37 10.37
N GLU A 60 -0.66 -2.24 9.37
CA GLU A 60 0.63 -2.62 8.82
C GLU A 60 0.61 -2.54 7.29
N ALA A 61 1.51 -1.74 6.73
CA ALA A 61 1.65 -1.62 5.28
C ALA A 61 2.52 -2.74 4.71
N THR A 62 1.99 -3.43 3.69
CA THR A 62 2.63 -4.61 3.08
C THR A 62 2.55 -4.53 1.56
N LEU A 63 3.64 -4.89 0.87
CA LEU A 63 3.69 -5.08 -0.57
C LEU A 63 3.66 -6.57 -0.92
N TYR A 64 2.80 -6.95 -1.84
CA TYR A 64 2.74 -8.29 -2.46
C TYR A 64 3.24 -8.18 -3.88
N ILE A 65 4.35 -8.84 -4.20
CA ILE A 65 5.09 -8.70 -5.47
C ILE A 65 4.73 -9.82 -6.44
N PHE A 66 4.31 -9.42 -7.63
CA PHE A 66 4.02 -10.29 -8.77
C PHE A 66 5.00 -9.92 -9.90
N PRO A 67 6.13 -10.62 -10.03
CA PRO A 67 7.14 -10.28 -11.01
C PRO A 67 6.63 -10.39 -12.44
N ALA A 68 7.11 -9.52 -13.31
CA ALA A 68 6.86 -9.61 -14.74
C ALA A 68 7.27 -10.97 -15.30
N ASP A 69 6.50 -11.45 -16.27
CA ASP A 69 6.90 -12.58 -17.11
C ASP A 69 8.26 -12.26 -17.76
N LYS A 70 9.27 -13.07 -17.46
CA LYS A 70 10.66 -12.86 -17.92
C LYS A 70 10.78 -12.74 -19.43
N ALA A 71 9.92 -13.44 -20.19
CA ALA A 71 9.93 -13.38 -21.66
C ALA A 71 9.39 -12.07 -22.21
N LYS A 72 8.65 -11.30 -21.41
CA LYS A 72 7.98 -10.06 -21.80
C LYS A 72 8.44 -8.85 -20.99
N ALA A 73 9.33 -9.03 -20.02
CA ALA A 73 9.70 -8.00 -19.05
C ALA A 73 10.13 -6.68 -19.72
N THR A 74 9.43 -5.59 -19.37
CA THR A 74 9.64 -4.25 -19.93
C THR A 74 10.58 -3.40 -19.08
N GLY A 75 11.02 -3.87 -17.91
CA GLY A 75 11.75 -3.09 -16.90
C GLY A 75 10.86 -2.10 -16.15
N GLN A 76 9.54 -2.18 -16.30
CA GLN A 76 8.58 -1.33 -15.60
C GLN A 76 7.93 -2.06 -14.43
N ALA A 77 7.49 -1.28 -13.44
CA ALA A 77 6.65 -1.77 -12.34
C ALA A 77 5.48 -0.81 -12.07
N VAL A 78 4.46 -1.33 -11.42
CA VAL A 78 3.33 -0.53 -10.91
C VAL A 78 3.06 -0.88 -9.45
N VAL A 79 2.89 0.15 -8.62
CA VAL A 79 2.28 0.02 -7.30
C VAL A 79 0.77 0.07 -7.47
N ILE A 80 0.05 -0.91 -6.96
CA ILE A 80 -1.39 -1.05 -7.12
C ILE A 80 -2.07 -0.78 -5.78
N CYS A 81 -2.93 0.22 -5.75
CA CYS A 81 -3.68 0.66 -4.58
C CYS A 81 -5.14 0.21 -4.70
N PRO A 82 -5.58 -0.85 -4.01
CA PRO A 82 -6.98 -1.28 -4.02
C PRO A 82 -7.91 -0.23 -3.44
N GLY A 83 -9.16 -0.19 -3.89
CA GLY A 83 -10.21 0.62 -3.31
C GLY A 83 -10.86 -0.03 -2.09
N GLY A 84 -11.97 0.57 -1.67
CA GLY A 84 -12.75 0.14 -0.51
C GLY A 84 -13.17 1.29 0.39
N GLY A 85 -13.25 2.50 -0.18
CA GLY A 85 -13.76 3.69 0.51
C GLY A 85 -12.90 4.16 1.68
N TYR A 86 -11.63 3.77 1.76
CA TYR A 86 -10.76 3.98 2.92
C TYR A 86 -11.24 3.31 4.23
N GLY A 87 -12.25 2.46 4.17
CA GLY A 87 -12.75 1.67 5.30
C GLY A 87 -12.37 0.19 5.21
N MET A 88 -11.90 -0.24 4.05
CA MET A 88 -11.37 -1.58 3.78
C MET A 88 -10.49 -1.56 2.52
N LEU A 89 -9.88 -2.70 2.19
CA LEU A 89 -9.17 -2.95 0.94
C LEU A 89 -9.82 -4.11 0.19
N ALA A 90 -10.16 -3.89 -1.09
CA ALA A 90 -10.66 -4.92 -2.00
C ALA A 90 -9.46 -5.61 -2.69
N MET A 91 -8.72 -6.43 -1.92
CA MET A 91 -7.41 -6.95 -2.31
C MET A 91 -7.44 -7.89 -3.52
N ASP A 92 -8.57 -8.54 -3.79
CA ASP A 92 -8.70 -9.52 -4.87
C ASP A 92 -8.73 -8.85 -6.25
N HIS A 93 -9.91 -8.40 -6.70
CA HIS A 93 -10.10 -7.88 -8.06
C HIS A 93 -9.46 -6.50 -8.32
N GLU A 94 -9.25 -5.68 -7.29
CA GLU A 94 -8.58 -4.37 -7.40
C GLU A 94 -7.09 -4.42 -7.01
N GLY A 95 -6.59 -5.59 -6.63
CA GLY A 95 -5.20 -5.82 -6.24
C GLY A 95 -4.58 -7.00 -6.97
N TYR A 96 -4.79 -8.22 -6.46
CA TYR A 96 -4.07 -9.42 -6.92
C TYR A 96 -4.36 -9.77 -8.39
N GLU A 97 -5.61 -9.68 -8.85
CA GLU A 97 -5.94 -9.96 -10.25
C GLU A 97 -5.31 -8.92 -11.19
N MET A 98 -5.33 -7.64 -10.82
CA MET A 98 -4.63 -6.60 -11.58
C MET A 98 -3.13 -6.87 -11.64
N ALA A 99 -2.50 -7.22 -10.50
CA ALA A 99 -1.07 -7.50 -10.47
C ALA A 99 -0.69 -8.69 -11.36
N LYS A 100 -1.48 -9.74 -11.36
CA LYS A 100 -1.31 -10.89 -12.25
C LYS A 100 -1.43 -10.51 -13.73
N TRP A 101 -2.39 -9.63 -14.04
CA TRP A 101 -2.57 -9.13 -15.41
C TRP A 101 -1.36 -8.30 -15.86
N PHE A 102 -0.86 -7.37 -15.03
CA PHE A 102 0.34 -6.60 -15.33
C PHE A 102 1.55 -7.51 -15.50
N ALA A 103 1.74 -8.48 -14.59
CA ALA A 103 2.85 -9.42 -14.65
C ALA A 103 2.86 -10.24 -15.96
N ALA A 104 1.69 -10.75 -16.37
CA ALA A 104 1.53 -11.48 -17.64
C ALA A 104 1.80 -10.60 -18.88
N ASN A 105 1.73 -9.28 -18.75
CA ASN A 105 2.03 -8.30 -19.79
C ASN A 105 3.42 -7.64 -19.64
N GLY A 106 4.31 -8.24 -18.82
CA GLY A 106 5.70 -7.82 -18.73
C GLY A 106 5.97 -6.64 -17.79
N ILE A 107 5.02 -6.29 -16.92
CA ILE A 107 5.14 -5.20 -15.94
C ILE A 107 5.03 -5.81 -14.54
N THR A 108 6.03 -5.62 -13.69
CA THR A 108 5.96 -6.11 -12.30
C THR A 108 4.85 -5.40 -11.54
N GLY A 109 3.90 -6.17 -10.98
CA GLY A 109 2.84 -5.66 -10.11
C GLY A 109 3.24 -5.72 -8.63
N ALA A 110 3.04 -4.64 -7.90
CA ALA A 110 3.25 -4.57 -6.46
C ALA A 110 1.95 -4.11 -5.78
N VAL A 111 1.17 -5.05 -5.23
CA VAL A 111 -0.08 -4.71 -4.55
C VAL A 111 0.22 -4.16 -3.17
N LEU A 112 -0.22 -2.94 -2.92
CA LEU A 112 -0.06 -2.27 -1.65
C LEU A 112 -1.29 -2.49 -0.75
N LYS A 113 -1.12 -3.30 0.30
CA LYS A 113 -2.01 -3.30 1.45
C LYS A 113 -1.64 -2.10 2.31
N TYR A 114 -2.22 -0.93 2.02
CA TYR A 114 -1.94 0.30 2.76
C TYR A 114 -2.72 0.37 4.07
N ARG A 115 -2.18 1.07 5.05
CA ARG A 115 -2.84 1.32 6.35
C ARG A 115 -4.09 2.17 6.15
N MET A 116 -5.17 1.80 6.84
CA MET A 116 -6.38 2.63 6.82
C MET A 116 -6.10 4.02 7.38
N PRO A 117 -6.64 5.08 6.79
CA PRO A 117 -6.36 6.44 7.27
C PRO A 117 -6.87 6.69 8.68
N ASN A 118 -8.03 6.21 9.04
CA ASN A 118 -8.66 6.50 10.33
C ASN A 118 -8.58 8.01 10.67
N HIS A 119 -8.94 8.86 9.70
CA HIS A 119 -8.88 10.34 9.74
C HIS A 119 -7.47 10.96 9.71
N HIS A 120 -6.45 10.14 9.39
CA HIS A 120 -5.06 10.54 9.19
C HIS A 120 -4.68 10.37 7.71
N PRO A 121 -5.01 11.32 6.84
CA PRO A 121 -4.84 11.17 5.38
C PRO A 121 -3.38 11.05 4.95
N GLU A 122 -2.43 11.52 5.77
CA GLU A 122 -1.00 11.36 5.57
C GLU A 122 -0.56 9.89 5.60
N VAL A 123 -1.21 9.05 6.39
CA VAL A 123 -0.81 7.66 6.63
C VAL A 123 -0.82 6.81 5.35
N PRO A 124 -1.94 6.69 4.60
CA PRO A 124 -1.92 5.93 3.35
C PRO A 124 -1.05 6.59 2.27
N LEU A 125 -0.91 7.93 2.28
CA LEU A 125 -0.04 8.63 1.34
C LEU A 125 1.43 8.26 1.57
N GLU A 126 1.89 8.21 2.81
CA GLU A 126 3.24 7.76 3.16
C GLU A 126 3.50 6.33 2.70
N ASP A 127 2.52 5.43 2.93
CA ASP A 127 2.63 4.04 2.48
C ASP A 127 2.78 3.95 0.95
N ALA A 128 2.01 4.73 0.20
CA ALA A 128 2.09 4.75 -1.26
C ALA A 128 3.42 5.33 -1.77
N VAL A 129 3.90 6.41 -1.16
CA VAL A 129 5.19 7.01 -1.50
C VAL A 129 6.33 6.06 -1.18
N GLN A 130 6.31 5.40 -0.02
CA GLN A 130 7.33 4.43 0.36
C GLN A 130 7.33 3.21 -0.56
N ALA A 131 6.16 2.72 -0.94
CA ALA A 131 6.04 1.63 -1.91
C ALA A 131 6.66 1.99 -3.26
N LEU A 132 6.42 3.21 -3.76
CA LEU A 132 7.05 3.72 -4.99
C LEU A 132 8.58 3.78 -4.86
N ARG A 133 9.11 4.27 -3.75
CA ARG A 133 10.56 4.37 -3.48
C ARG A 133 11.22 2.98 -3.40
N ILE A 134 10.57 2.01 -2.74
CA ILE A 134 11.03 0.61 -2.67
C ILE A 134 11.10 0.02 -4.09
N MET A 135 10.05 0.17 -4.88
CA MET A 135 10.02 -0.37 -6.24
C MET A 135 11.00 0.33 -7.19
N ALA A 136 11.35 1.59 -6.91
CA ALA A 136 12.41 2.33 -7.63
C ALA A 136 13.83 2.00 -7.14
N GLY A 137 14.00 1.13 -6.16
CA GLY A 137 15.32 0.75 -5.62
C GLY A 137 16.00 1.82 -4.77
N LEU A 138 15.23 2.78 -4.25
CA LEU A 138 15.74 3.91 -3.46
C LEU A 138 15.79 3.64 -1.95
N GLU A 139 15.28 2.48 -1.51
CA GLU A 139 15.21 2.11 -0.10
C GLU A 139 16.07 0.88 0.21
N ALA A 140 16.67 0.87 1.39
CA ALA A 140 17.42 -0.28 1.89
C ALA A 140 16.46 -1.48 2.07
N GLY A 141 16.88 -2.66 1.62
CA GLY A 141 16.06 -3.87 1.66
C GLY A 141 15.06 -3.97 0.50
N ALA A 142 15.12 -3.04 -0.47
CA ALA A 142 14.45 -3.20 -1.75
C ALA A 142 14.81 -4.58 -2.33
N THR A 143 13.82 -5.31 -2.75
CA THR A 143 14.02 -6.65 -3.32
C THR A 143 14.64 -6.56 -4.71
N GLY A 144 15.09 -7.68 -5.25
CA GLY A 144 15.52 -7.79 -6.65
C GLY A 144 14.42 -7.54 -7.70
N TYR A 145 13.30 -6.91 -7.31
CA TYR A 145 12.15 -6.59 -8.16
C TYR A 145 12.03 -5.08 -8.47
N THR A 146 13.10 -4.34 -8.34
CA THR A 146 13.16 -2.91 -8.67
C THR A 146 13.02 -2.66 -10.16
N ALA A 147 12.53 -1.48 -10.53
CA ALA A 147 12.29 -1.10 -11.91
C ALA A 147 12.77 0.33 -12.20
N ASP A 148 13.19 0.58 -13.44
CA ASP A 148 13.64 1.90 -13.90
C ASP A 148 12.49 2.91 -13.96
N LYS A 149 11.28 2.43 -14.24
CA LYS A 149 10.06 3.24 -14.30
C LYS A 149 8.98 2.61 -13.43
N VAL A 150 8.61 3.30 -12.36
CA VAL A 150 7.56 2.86 -11.44
C VAL A 150 6.35 3.77 -11.59
N GLY A 151 5.25 3.18 -12.02
CA GLY A 151 3.94 3.83 -12.04
C GLY A 151 3.12 3.53 -10.79
N ILE A 152 1.97 4.19 -10.68
CA ILE A 152 0.95 3.89 -9.68
C ILE A 152 -0.39 3.63 -10.33
N VAL A 153 -1.12 2.64 -9.83
CA VAL A 153 -2.45 2.28 -10.29
C VAL A 153 -3.38 2.27 -9.09
N GLY A 154 -4.58 2.79 -9.24
CA GLY A 154 -5.54 2.73 -8.14
C GLY A 154 -6.98 2.77 -8.59
N SER A 155 -7.85 2.11 -7.83
CA SER A 155 -9.29 2.02 -8.07
C SER A 155 -10.07 2.72 -6.95
N SER A 156 -11.12 3.48 -7.30
CA SER A 156 -12.03 4.12 -6.33
C SER A 156 -11.25 4.96 -5.28
N ALA A 157 -11.31 4.66 -4.00
CA ALA A 157 -10.50 5.30 -2.96
C ALA A 157 -9.00 5.06 -3.13
N GLY A 158 -8.58 3.89 -3.62
CA GLY A 158 -7.19 3.63 -4.04
C GLY A 158 -6.77 4.48 -5.23
N GLY A 159 -7.72 4.81 -6.12
CA GLY A 159 -7.52 5.79 -7.21
C GLY A 159 -7.29 7.21 -6.67
N HIS A 160 -7.98 7.59 -5.60
CA HIS A 160 -7.71 8.84 -4.87
C HIS A 160 -6.30 8.82 -4.27
N LEU A 161 -5.91 7.72 -3.63
CA LEU A 161 -4.56 7.57 -3.07
C LEU A 161 -3.48 7.65 -4.16
N ALA A 162 -3.69 7.00 -5.30
CA ALA A 162 -2.79 7.08 -6.45
C ALA A 162 -2.68 8.53 -6.98
N ALA A 163 -3.80 9.25 -7.04
CA ALA A 163 -3.83 10.66 -7.42
C ALA A 163 -3.13 11.56 -6.37
N MET A 164 -3.30 11.29 -5.07
CA MET A 164 -2.55 11.97 -4.00
C MET A 164 -1.04 11.78 -4.17
N ALA A 165 -0.57 10.56 -4.38
CA ALA A 165 0.85 10.27 -4.61
C ALA A 165 1.38 11.02 -5.84
N SER A 166 0.55 11.14 -6.90
CA SER A 166 0.91 11.80 -8.15
C SER A 166 0.94 13.32 -8.06
N THR A 167 0.10 13.92 -7.22
CA THR A 167 -0.07 15.39 -7.13
C THR A 167 0.64 16.01 -5.94
N ILE A 168 0.47 15.46 -4.73
CA ILE A 168 0.99 16.01 -3.48
C ILE A 168 2.05 15.12 -2.80
N GLY A 169 2.29 13.89 -3.26
CA GLY A 169 3.31 13.00 -2.72
C GLY A 169 4.73 13.58 -2.85
N SER A 170 5.61 13.25 -1.93
CA SER A 170 7.02 13.68 -1.91
C SER A 170 7.90 12.99 -2.95
N PHE A 171 7.47 11.84 -3.45
CA PHE A 171 8.09 11.11 -4.57
C PHE A 171 7.02 10.80 -5.62
N LYS A 172 7.26 11.19 -6.87
CA LYS A 172 6.26 11.08 -7.94
C LYS A 172 6.42 9.77 -8.72
N PRO A 173 5.32 9.09 -9.06
CA PRO A 173 5.35 7.99 -10.01
C PRO A 173 5.69 8.49 -11.41
N ALA A 174 6.26 7.60 -12.24
CA ALA A 174 6.54 7.90 -13.64
C ALA A 174 5.28 8.05 -14.49
N PHE A 175 4.19 7.39 -14.09
CA PHE A 175 2.85 7.50 -14.69
C PHE A 175 1.79 7.04 -13.68
N SER A 176 0.53 7.39 -13.95
CA SER A 176 -0.61 7.00 -13.10
C SER A 176 -1.75 6.47 -13.94
N VAL A 177 -2.40 5.40 -13.45
CA VAL A 177 -3.62 4.84 -14.04
C VAL A 177 -4.70 4.84 -12.98
N LEU A 178 -5.80 5.54 -13.24
CA LEU A 178 -6.87 5.74 -12.26
C LEU A 178 -8.16 5.11 -12.78
N PHE A 179 -8.64 4.09 -12.07
CA PHE A 179 -9.91 3.43 -12.38
C PHE A 179 -11.01 4.02 -11.49
N TYR A 180 -12.05 4.61 -12.10
CA TYR A 180 -13.21 5.23 -11.41
C TYR A 180 -12.82 5.92 -10.07
N PRO A 181 -11.79 6.79 -10.09
CA PRO A 181 -11.22 7.32 -8.86
C PRO A 181 -12.19 8.23 -8.11
N VAL A 182 -12.13 8.19 -6.80
CA VAL A 182 -12.62 9.31 -5.99
C VAL A 182 -11.63 10.46 -6.20
N ILE A 183 -12.09 11.66 -6.57
CA ILE A 183 -11.20 12.80 -6.85
C ILE A 183 -11.60 14.05 -6.06
N THR A 184 -12.90 14.42 -6.15
CA THR A 184 -13.39 15.68 -5.61
C THR A 184 -14.06 15.53 -4.25
N ALA A 185 -13.83 16.48 -3.36
CA ALA A 185 -14.58 16.65 -2.12
C ALA A 185 -15.80 17.58 -2.28
N VAL A 186 -16.07 18.10 -3.48
CA VAL A 186 -17.19 19.00 -3.74
C VAL A 186 -18.52 18.37 -3.34
N GLN A 187 -19.30 19.07 -2.52
CA GLN A 187 -20.61 18.59 -2.06
C GLN A 187 -21.51 18.23 -3.24
N GLY A 188 -22.21 17.11 -3.16
CA GLY A 188 -23.09 16.59 -4.21
C GLY A 188 -22.37 15.81 -5.33
N LYS A 189 -21.03 15.87 -5.41
CA LYS A 189 -20.22 15.09 -6.36
C LYS A 189 -19.30 14.08 -5.67
N ARG A 190 -18.91 14.37 -4.41
CA ARG A 190 -17.98 13.55 -3.65
C ARG A 190 -18.55 12.18 -3.29
N HIS A 191 -17.68 11.18 -3.18
CA HIS A 191 -18.02 9.92 -2.52
C HIS A 191 -17.94 10.12 -1.00
N GLN A 192 -19.07 10.37 -0.36
CA GLN A 192 -19.18 10.80 1.05
C GLN A 192 -18.43 9.86 2.01
N GLY A 193 -18.62 8.55 1.87
CA GLY A 193 -17.98 7.56 2.76
C GLY A 193 -16.46 7.59 2.71
N SER A 194 -15.86 7.76 1.52
CA SER A 194 -14.40 7.88 1.40
C SER A 194 -13.85 9.10 2.13
N PHE A 195 -14.51 10.26 2.00
CA PHE A 195 -14.05 11.47 2.67
C PHE A 195 -14.31 11.45 4.19
N ILE A 196 -15.35 10.77 4.66
CA ILE A 196 -15.56 10.52 6.09
C ILE A 196 -14.41 9.67 6.65
N ASN A 197 -14.09 8.56 6.00
CA ASN A 197 -13.04 7.66 6.47
C ASN A 197 -11.64 8.30 6.39
N LEU A 198 -11.40 9.16 5.38
CA LEU A 198 -10.12 9.82 5.17
C LEU A 198 -9.91 10.99 6.15
N LEU A 199 -10.93 11.86 6.32
CA LEU A 199 -10.80 13.17 6.99
C LEU A 199 -11.66 13.33 8.23
N SER A 200 -12.71 12.56 8.41
CA SER A 200 -13.76 12.60 9.41
C SER A 200 -15.07 13.25 8.92
N GLU A 201 -16.10 13.10 9.71
CA GLU A 201 -17.40 13.75 9.49
C GLU A 201 -17.33 15.27 9.77
N GLN A 202 -16.48 15.66 10.76
CA GLN A 202 -16.27 17.04 11.22
C GLN A 202 -15.19 17.78 10.43
N ARG A 203 -14.79 17.29 9.24
CA ARG A 203 -13.76 17.93 8.40
C ARG A 203 -14.16 19.35 7.98
N THR A 204 -13.15 20.19 7.83
CA THR A 204 -13.34 21.59 7.44
C THR A 204 -13.36 21.74 5.91
N PRO A 205 -13.87 22.88 5.39
CA PRO A 205 -13.77 23.19 3.94
C PRO A 205 -12.33 23.23 3.44
N GLU A 206 -11.37 23.64 4.26
CA GLU A 206 -9.94 23.67 3.92
C GLU A 206 -9.38 22.25 3.76
N GLN A 207 -9.81 21.30 4.61
CA GLN A 207 -9.46 19.89 4.45
C GLN A 207 -10.10 19.30 3.19
N ASP A 208 -11.38 19.60 2.92
CA ASP A 208 -12.01 19.20 1.67
C ASP A 208 -11.24 19.75 0.45
N ALA A 209 -10.82 21.01 0.47
CA ALA A 209 -10.05 21.63 -0.60
C ALA A 209 -8.63 21.04 -0.74
N ALA A 210 -7.98 20.69 0.38
CA ALA A 210 -6.64 20.09 0.37
C ALA A 210 -6.60 18.72 -0.30
N TYR A 211 -7.70 17.96 -0.18
CA TYR A 211 -7.83 16.61 -0.72
C TYR A 211 -8.80 16.50 -1.92
N SER A 212 -9.24 17.62 -2.49
CA SER A 212 -9.89 17.72 -3.80
C SER A 212 -8.82 17.82 -4.89
N LEU A 213 -8.47 16.68 -5.49
CA LEU A 213 -7.23 16.55 -6.27
C LEU A 213 -7.32 17.15 -7.68
N GLU A 214 -8.52 17.44 -8.18
CA GLU A 214 -8.71 18.16 -9.43
C GLU A 214 -8.07 19.55 -9.42
N SER A 215 -7.89 20.14 -8.24
CA SER A 215 -7.24 21.44 -8.09
C SER A 215 -5.72 21.34 -7.87
N ARG A 216 -5.17 20.13 -7.80
CA ARG A 216 -3.75 19.86 -7.51
C ARG A 216 -2.95 19.42 -8.74
N VAL A 217 -3.60 19.33 -9.90
CA VAL A 217 -2.92 19.02 -11.17
C VAL A 217 -2.18 20.27 -11.65
N THR A 218 -0.87 20.12 -11.92
CA THR A 218 0.04 21.19 -12.41
C THR A 218 0.67 20.81 -13.72
#